data_75c3cb6fb086c33a4c7088f6b680720f
#
_entry.id   75c3cb6fb086c33a4c7088f6b680720f
#
_cell.length_a   1.000
_cell.length_b   1.000
_cell.length_c   1.000
_cell.angle_alpha   90.00
_cell.angle_beta   90.00
_cell.angle_gamma   90.00
#
_symmetry.space_group_name_H-M   'P 1'
#
loop_
_entity.id
_entity.type
_entity.pdbx_description
1 polymer ?
#
loop_
_entity_poly.entity_id
_entity_poly.type
_entity_poly.pdbx_seq_one_letter_code
_entity_poly.pdbx_strand_id
1 'polypeptide(L)'
;MIIDLRSDTVTKPSPEMLEAMMRAKIGDDVFGEDRSINELEELSAKMFGMEAAVFCPSGTMTNQIAIKCHTQPGDEVICDESSHIYQYEGGGIASNSGASVKLIYGDRGRITAAQV
;
A
#
# COMPACT_ATOMS: atom_id res chain seq x y z
N MET A 1 4.69 31.34 2.14
CA MET A 1 4.35 29.91 2.42
C MET A 1 4.61 29.14 1.14
N ILE A 2 5.46 28.12 1.17
CA ILE A 2 5.72 27.24 0.00
C ILE A 2 4.73 26.10 0.09
N ILE A 3 3.92 25.90 -0.97
CA ILE A 3 3.03 24.74 -1.11
C ILE A 3 3.77 23.74 -2.00
N ASP A 4 4.08 22.58 -1.45
CA ASP A 4 4.81 21.52 -2.13
C ASP A 4 3.87 20.32 -2.37
N LEU A 5 3.57 20.05 -3.64
CA LEU A 5 2.67 18.98 -4.07
C LEU A 5 3.41 17.87 -4.85
N ARG A 6 4.73 17.76 -4.73
CA ARG A 6 5.52 16.77 -5.46
C ARG A 6 5.19 15.33 -5.06
N SER A 7 4.95 15.08 -3.77
CA SER A 7 4.69 13.75 -3.22
C SER A 7 4.10 13.89 -1.81
N ASP A 8 3.31 12.92 -1.41
CA ASP A 8 2.87 12.73 -0.02
C ASP A 8 4.06 12.56 0.93
N THR A 9 5.16 11.98 0.47
CA THR A 9 6.36 11.72 1.27
C THR A 9 7.10 12.98 1.75
N VAL A 10 6.82 14.17 1.18
CA VAL A 10 7.40 15.44 1.65
C VAL A 10 6.57 16.09 2.74
N THR A 11 5.41 15.54 3.06
CA THR A 11 4.57 16.05 4.16
C THR A 11 5.21 15.76 5.52
N LYS A 12 4.93 16.62 6.47
CA LYS A 12 5.42 16.48 7.86
C LYS A 12 4.23 16.31 8.80
N PRO A 13 4.39 15.54 9.89
CA PRO A 13 3.35 15.44 10.88
C PRO A 13 3.10 16.80 11.55
N SER A 14 1.84 17.08 11.91
CA SER A 14 1.49 18.25 12.70
C SER A 14 2.01 18.10 14.15
N PRO A 15 2.07 19.20 14.93
CA PRO A 15 2.43 19.11 16.34
C PRO A 15 1.54 18.12 17.13
N GLU A 16 0.25 18.09 16.85
CA GLU A 16 -0.72 17.18 17.49
C GLU A 16 -0.44 15.71 17.10
N MET A 17 -0.06 15.45 15.85
CA MET A 17 0.34 14.11 15.40
C MET A 17 1.60 13.65 16.13
N LEU A 18 2.60 14.54 16.27
CA LEU A 18 3.84 14.23 17.01
C LEU A 18 3.54 13.94 18.49
N GLU A 19 2.65 14.72 19.12
CA GLU A 19 2.24 14.48 20.49
C GLU A 19 1.51 13.14 20.65
N ALA A 20 0.62 12.79 19.71
CA ALA A 20 -0.07 11.51 19.69
C ALA A 20 0.93 10.34 19.57
N MET A 21 1.93 10.46 18.68
CA MET A 21 3.00 9.46 18.53
C MET A 21 3.77 9.26 19.85
N MET A 22 4.12 10.34 20.55
CA MET A 22 4.86 10.26 21.81
C MET A 22 4.03 9.66 22.97
N ARG A 23 2.72 9.71 22.88
CA ARG A 23 1.80 9.16 23.90
C ARG A 23 1.22 7.80 23.52
N ALA A 24 1.55 7.28 22.33
CA ALA A 24 1.01 6.03 21.84
C ALA A 24 1.33 4.88 22.80
N LYS A 25 0.34 4.02 23.01
CA LYS A 25 0.53 2.77 23.74
C LYS A 25 1.05 1.74 22.75
N ILE A 26 2.29 1.39 22.93
CA ILE A 26 3.00 0.41 22.10
C ILE A 26 2.98 -0.95 22.77
N GLY A 27 3.07 -1.99 21.98
CA GLY A 27 3.17 -3.39 22.39
C GLY A 27 3.74 -4.24 21.26
N ASP A 28 3.80 -5.54 21.47
CA ASP A 28 4.24 -6.46 20.42
C ASP A 28 3.04 -6.80 19.50
N ASP A 29 3.12 -6.40 18.24
CA ASP A 29 2.05 -6.64 17.27
C ASP A 29 1.95 -8.12 16.85
N VAL A 30 3.04 -8.89 16.95
CA VAL A 30 3.03 -10.34 16.69
C VAL A 30 2.07 -11.08 17.63
N PHE A 31 1.97 -10.60 18.87
CA PHE A 31 1.03 -11.14 19.85
C PHE A 31 -0.29 -10.37 19.94
N GLY A 32 -0.49 -9.38 19.08
CA GLY A 32 -1.68 -8.53 19.12
C GLY A 32 -1.75 -7.60 20.35
N GLU A 33 -0.61 -7.28 20.94
CA GLU A 33 -0.52 -6.45 22.15
C GLU A 33 -0.32 -4.96 21.84
N ASP A 34 0.02 -4.60 20.60
CA ASP A 34 0.11 -3.18 20.22
C ASP A 34 -1.27 -2.58 20.02
N ARG A 35 -1.70 -1.86 21.06
CA ARG A 35 -3.03 -1.24 21.07
C ARG A 35 -3.22 -0.22 19.97
N SER A 36 -2.17 0.53 19.63
CA SER A 36 -2.27 1.59 18.61
C SER A 36 -2.46 0.99 17.21
N ILE A 37 -1.80 -0.13 16.91
CA ILE A 37 -2.00 -0.87 15.66
C ILE A 37 -3.41 -1.46 15.61
N ASN A 38 -3.84 -2.15 16.68
CA ASN A 38 -5.17 -2.76 16.74
C ASN A 38 -6.27 -1.72 16.52
N GLU A 39 -6.21 -0.56 17.21
CA GLU A 39 -7.16 0.53 17.05
C GLU A 39 -7.17 1.11 15.63
N LEU A 40 -6.00 1.21 14.97
CA LEU A 40 -5.89 1.67 13.59
C LEU A 40 -6.56 0.70 12.61
N GLU A 41 -6.31 -0.60 12.77
CA GLU A 41 -6.88 -1.65 11.93
C GLU A 41 -8.41 -1.71 12.09
N GLU A 42 -8.91 -1.70 13.31
CA GLU A 42 -10.35 -1.67 13.60
C GLU A 42 -11.03 -0.42 13.00
N LEU A 43 -10.42 0.76 13.20
CA LEU A 43 -10.91 2.01 12.63
C LEU A 43 -10.96 1.97 11.10
N SER A 44 -9.89 1.48 10.49
CA SER A 44 -9.79 1.38 9.03
C SER A 44 -10.83 0.40 8.47
N ALA A 45 -10.96 -0.78 9.03
CA ALA A 45 -11.97 -1.75 8.64
C ALA A 45 -13.39 -1.16 8.73
N LYS A 46 -13.71 -0.51 9.83
CA LYS A 46 -15.01 0.15 10.03
C LYS A 46 -15.25 1.28 9.03
N MET A 47 -14.23 2.12 8.78
CA MET A 47 -14.34 3.27 7.87
C MET A 47 -14.66 2.84 6.43
N PHE A 48 -14.08 1.74 5.98
CA PHE A 48 -14.27 1.20 4.64
C PHE A 48 -15.35 0.10 4.55
N GLY A 49 -16.00 -0.26 5.66
CA GLY A 49 -17.04 -1.29 5.70
C GLY A 49 -16.49 -2.68 5.38
N MET A 50 -15.25 -2.96 5.72
CA MET A 50 -14.57 -4.23 5.51
C MET A 50 -14.58 -5.08 6.76
N GLU A 51 -14.40 -6.40 6.59
CA GLU A 51 -14.34 -7.35 7.70
C GLU A 51 -13.11 -7.13 8.58
N ALA A 52 -11.98 -6.79 7.96
CA ALA A 52 -10.72 -6.54 8.64
C ALA A 52 -9.84 -5.57 7.85
N ALA A 53 -8.80 -5.08 8.49
CA ALA A 53 -7.70 -4.35 7.87
C ALA A 53 -6.38 -4.85 8.46
N VAL A 54 -5.30 -4.62 7.74
CA VAL A 54 -3.94 -4.95 8.20
C VAL A 54 -3.04 -3.74 8.05
N PHE A 55 -2.30 -3.41 9.09
CA PHE A 55 -1.29 -2.37 9.04
C PHE A 55 -0.04 -2.88 8.32
N CYS A 56 0.46 -2.08 7.39
CA CYS A 56 1.73 -2.32 6.72
C CYS A 56 2.62 -1.08 6.86
N PRO A 57 3.91 -1.23 7.20
CA PRO A 57 4.82 -0.11 7.42
C PRO A 57 5.19 0.65 6.14
N SER A 58 4.79 0.15 4.96
CA SER A 58 4.97 0.85 3.69
C SER A 58 3.88 0.51 2.67
N GLY A 59 3.59 1.46 1.76
CA GLY A 59 2.69 1.22 0.64
C GLY A 59 3.20 0.13 -0.31
N THR A 60 4.52 0.00 -0.49
CA THR A 60 5.12 -1.09 -1.26
C THR A 60 4.75 -2.46 -0.66
N MET A 61 4.85 -2.62 0.66
CA MET A 61 4.46 -3.86 1.32
C MET A 61 2.97 -4.15 1.11
N THR A 62 2.12 -3.14 1.25
CA THR A 62 0.67 -3.28 1.00
C THR A 62 0.38 -3.77 -0.42
N ASN A 63 1.00 -3.14 -1.42
CA ASN A 63 0.83 -3.54 -2.82
C ASN A 63 1.31 -4.98 -3.06
N GLN A 64 2.48 -5.33 -2.54
CA GLN A 64 3.05 -6.67 -2.73
C GLN A 64 2.21 -7.76 -2.06
N ILE A 65 1.66 -7.49 -0.87
CA ILE A 65 0.73 -8.40 -0.19
C ILE A 65 -0.54 -8.56 -1.02
N ALA A 66 -1.14 -7.46 -1.48
CA ALA A 66 -2.37 -7.50 -2.28
C ALA A 66 -2.16 -8.33 -3.56
N ILE A 67 -1.08 -8.09 -4.30
CA ILE A 67 -0.76 -8.88 -5.49
C ILE A 67 -0.59 -10.34 -5.13
N LYS A 68 0.17 -10.65 -4.08
CA LYS A 68 0.43 -12.03 -3.64
C LYS A 68 -0.84 -12.77 -3.25
N CYS A 69 -1.80 -12.10 -2.63
CA CYS A 69 -3.08 -12.70 -2.23
C CYS A 69 -3.98 -13.04 -3.42
N HIS A 70 -3.79 -12.36 -4.55
CA HIS A 70 -4.64 -12.51 -5.75
C HIS A 70 -3.97 -13.23 -6.91
N THR A 71 -2.71 -13.68 -6.73
CA THR A 71 -1.96 -14.35 -7.80
C THR A 71 -1.29 -15.64 -7.32
N GLN A 72 -1.04 -16.51 -8.28
CA GLN A 72 -0.22 -17.71 -8.12
C GLN A 72 0.97 -17.66 -9.10
N PRO A 73 2.04 -18.41 -8.86
CA PRO A 73 3.14 -18.51 -9.81
C PRO A 73 2.65 -18.93 -11.20
N GLY A 74 2.98 -18.12 -12.21
CA GLY A 74 2.53 -18.31 -13.59
C GLY A 74 1.37 -17.41 -14.01
N ASP A 75 0.73 -16.72 -13.09
CA ASP A 75 -0.29 -15.72 -13.41
C ASP A 75 0.33 -14.46 -14.04
N GLU A 76 -0.52 -13.61 -14.59
CA GLU A 76 -0.13 -12.35 -15.21
C GLU A 76 -0.84 -11.16 -14.54
N VAL A 77 -0.07 -10.16 -14.16
CA VAL A 77 -0.56 -8.88 -13.63
C VAL A 77 -0.57 -7.85 -14.76
N ILE A 78 -1.75 -7.34 -15.08
CA ILE A 78 -1.92 -6.31 -16.11
C ILE A 78 -1.86 -4.94 -15.44
N CYS A 79 -0.99 -4.07 -15.89
CA CYS A 79 -0.87 -2.71 -15.37
C CYS A 79 -0.36 -1.73 -16.42
N ASP A 80 -0.56 -0.45 -16.14
CA ASP A 80 0.07 0.61 -16.95
C ASP A 80 1.58 0.60 -16.79
N GLU A 81 2.32 0.94 -17.86
CA GLU A 81 3.79 0.96 -17.83
C GLU A 81 4.37 1.93 -16.79
N SER A 82 3.62 2.96 -16.40
CA SER A 82 4.01 3.94 -15.39
C SER A 82 3.55 3.58 -13.97
N SER A 83 2.92 2.41 -13.79
CA SER A 83 2.44 1.96 -12.48
C SER A 83 3.57 1.84 -11.47
N HIS A 84 3.34 2.31 -10.26
CA HIS A 84 4.30 2.22 -9.15
C HIS A 84 4.75 0.78 -8.88
N ILE A 85 3.80 -0.18 -8.91
CA ILE A 85 4.05 -1.61 -8.69
C ILE A 85 5.05 -2.22 -9.70
N TYR A 86 5.15 -1.62 -10.89
CA TYR A 86 6.09 -2.04 -11.93
C TYR A 86 7.41 -1.26 -11.83
N GLN A 87 7.33 0.08 -11.70
CA GLN A 87 8.49 0.96 -11.83
C GLN A 87 9.36 1.04 -10.56
N TYR A 88 8.73 0.98 -9.36
CA TYR A 88 9.40 1.40 -8.13
C TYR A 88 9.40 0.34 -7.01
N GLU A 89 8.95 -0.87 -7.27
CA GLU A 89 8.85 -1.92 -6.25
C GLU A 89 9.82 -3.10 -6.47
N GLY A 90 10.97 -2.83 -7.12
CA GLY A 90 12.08 -3.77 -7.18
C GLY A 90 11.78 -5.09 -7.91
N GLY A 91 10.83 -5.08 -8.85
CA GLY A 91 10.40 -6.31 -9.53
C GLY A 91 9.60 -7.25 -8.64
N GLY A 92 8.95 -6.70 -7.59
CA GLY A 92 8.24 -7.46 -6.57
C GLY A 92 7.13 -8.37 -7.11
N ILE A 93 6.47 -8.01 -8.21
CA ILE A 93 5.46 -8.87 -8.86
C ILE A 93 6.07 -10.22 -9.22
N ALA A 94 7.25 -10.23 -9.82
CA ALA A 94 7.93 -11.47 -10.17
C ALA A 94 8.58 -12.14 -8.96
N SER A 95 9.31 -11.39 -8.14
CA SER A 95 10.11 -11.95 -7.04
C SER A 95 9.27 -12.46 -5.88
N ASN A 96 8.18 -11.78 -5.52
CA ASN A 96 7.33 -12.16 -4.39
C ASN A 96 6.18 -13.08 -4.80
N SER A 97 5.61 -12.87 -6.00
CA SER A 97 4.39 -13.57 -6.41
C SER A 97 4.61 -14.61 -7.51
N GLY A 98 5.78 -14.59 -8.18
CA GLY A 98 6.05 -15.48 -9.30
C GLY A 98 5.17 -15.19 -10.52
N ALA A 99 4.57 -14.01 -10.58
CA ALA A 99 3.70 -13.59 -11.66
C ALA A 99 4.47 -12.83 -12.74
N SER A 100 4.03 -12.94 -13.98
CA SER A 100 4.51 -12.12 -15.09
C SER A 100 3.78 -10.76 -15.10
N VAL A 101 4.31 -9.81 -15.87
CA VAL A 101 3.69 -8.51 -16.03
C VAL A 101 3.35 -8.26 -17.48
N LYS A 102 2.11 -7.90 -17.76
CA LYS A 102 1.67 -7.36 -19.03
C LYS A 102 1.48 -5.86 -18.93
N LEU A 103 2.34 -5.13 -19.63
CA LEU A 103 2.26 -3.67 -19.66
C LEU A 103 1.27 -3.20 -20.70
N ILE A 104 0.48 -2.22 -20.31
CA ILE A 104 -0.41 -1.48 -21.19
C ILE A 104 0.03 -0.01 -21.23
N TYR A 105 0.04 0.57 -22.42
CA TYR A 105 0.34 1.99 -22.62
C TYR A 105 -0.95 2.79 -22.48
N GLY A 106 -1.21 3.27 -21.29
CA GLY A 106 -2.41 4.05 -20.98
C GLY A 106 -2.24 5.54 -21.22
N ASP A 107 -3.31 6.30 -21.01
CA ASP A 107 -3.27 7.76 -20.99
C ASP A 107 -3.00 8.26 -19.58
N ARG A 108 -1.76 8.67 -19.30
CA ARG A 108 -1.34 9.14 -17.98
C ARG A 108 -1.66 8.16 -16.87
N GLY A 109 -1.31 6.91 -17.06
CA GLY A 109 -1.53 5.82 -16.11
C GLY A 109 -2.96 5.22 -16.13
N ARG A 110 -3.87 5.72 -16.98
CA ARG A 110 -5.23 5.20 -17.09
C ARG A 110 -5.33 4.21 -18.24
N ILE A 111 -5.73 3.00 -17.92
CA ILE A 111 -6.02 1.94 -18.89
C ILE A 111 -7.53 1.77 -19.05
N THR A 112 -7.96 1.28 -20.19
CA THR A 112 -9.37 1.02 -20.50
C THR A 112 -9.62 -0.48 -20.65
N ALA A 113 -10.86 -0.91 -20.49
CA ALA A 113 -11.26 -2.30 -20.70
C ALA A 113 -10.96 -2.81 -22.13
N ALA A 114 -10.95 -1.92 -23.12
CA ALA A 114 -10.62 -2.30 -24.51
C ALA A 114 -9.12 -2.56 -24.73
N GLN A 115 -8.26 -2.11 -23.81
CA GLN A 115 -6.81 -2.32 -23.85
C GLN A 115 -6.40 -3.59 -23.13
N VAL A 116 -7.23 -4.10 -22.22
CA VAL A 116 -7.06 -5.38 -21.50
C VAL A 116 -7.61 -6.52 -22.34
#